data_97e07fc52f7fbde72b059840916679a1
#
_entry.id   97e07fc52f7fbde72b059840916679a1
#
_cell.length_a   1.000
_cell.length_b   1.000
_cell.length_c   1.000
_cell.angle_alpha   90.00
_cell.angle_beta   90.00
_cell.angle_gamma   90.00
#
_symmetry.space_group_name_H-M   'P 1'
#
loop_
_entity.id
_entity.type
_entity.pdbx_description
1 polymer ?
#
loop_
_entity_poly.entity_id
_entity_poly.type
_entity_poly.pdbx_seq_one_letter_code
_entity_poly.pdbx_strand_id
1 'polypeptide(L)'
;DEIQECREARTALKSFQIDGRFDVIATGSLLGVRGYGKSAKTIEDGQDSIPVGYETVIEMHPLDFEEFLWANGINDNVIDSVKSCFENETIVPNGIHKVMMDLLHRYIIVGGLPDVVNTFLETKNIELTYKAQRNLIAEYEEDMVKYADDADKPRIRECFESIPTQLAKNNKKFQYSVVRKGG
;
A
#
# COMPACT_ATOMS: atom_id res chain seq x y z
N ASP A 1 10.60 -2.09 -13.73
CA ASP A 1 9.35 -2.54 -13.11
C ASP A 1 9.40 -4.05 -12.87
N GLU A 2 8.70 -4.56 -11.83
CA GLU A 2 8.66 -5.99 -11.48
C GLU A 2 10.07 -6.63 -11.39
N ILE A 3 10.99 -5.96 -10.68
CA ILE A 3 12.40 -6.37 -10.62
C ILE A 3 12.59 -7.80 -10.07
N GLN A 4 11.65 -8.31 -9.27
CA GLN A 4 11.67 -9.66 -8.74
C GLN A 4 11.51 -10.75 -9.83
N GLU A 5 10.98 -10.40 -11.00
CA GLU A 5 10.85 -11.33 -12.13
C GLU A 5 12.19 -11.51 -12.90
N CYS A 6 13.17 -10.63 -12.66
CA CYS A 6 14.49 -10.70 -13.31
C CYS A 6 15.62 -10.62 -12.27
N ARG A 7 16.14 -11.76 -11.86
CA ARG A 7 17.21 -11.86 -10.85
C ARG A 7 18.49 -11.16 -11.27
N GLU A 8 18.84 -11.28 -12.56
CA GLU A 8 20.03 -10.66 -13.13
C GLU A 8 19.93 -9.14 -13.06
N ALA A 9 18.77 -8.56 -13.28
CA ALA A 9 18.52 -7.13 -13.16
C ALA A 9 18.75 -6.66 -11.72
N ARG A 10 18.27 -7.40 -10.72
CA ARG A 10 18.49 -7.07 -9.31
C ARG A 10 19.96 -7.14 -8.93
N THR A 11 20.66 -8.17 -9.37
CA THR A 11 22.13 -8.30 -9.15
C THR A 11 22.89 -7.16 -9.82
N ALA A 12 22.45 -6.72 -11.01
CA ALA A 12 23.08 -5.63 -11.76
C ALA A 12 22.96 -4.26 -11.08
N LEU A 13 22.02 -4.05 -10.14
CA LEU A 13 21.89 -2.78 -9.40
C LEU A 13 23.20 -2.38 -8.72
N LYS A 14 23.94 -3.35 -8.17
CA LYS A 14 25.26 -3.11 -7.60
C LYS A 14 26.25 -2.55 -8.64
N SER A 15 26.25 -3.10 -9.84
CA SER A 15 27.14 -2.66 -10.92
C SER A 15 26.81 -1.25 -11.39
N PHE A 16 25.53 -0.90 -11.48
CA PHE A 16 25.09 0.46 -11.81
C PHE A 16 25.49 1.47 -10.73
N GLN A 17 25.34 1.12 -9.46
CA GLN A 17 25.77 1.97 -8.35
C GLN A 17 27.29 2.21 -8.37
N ILE A 18 28.10 1.19 -8.66
CA ILE A 18 29.57 1.31 -8.76
C ILE A 18 29.96 2.15 -9.97
N ASP A 19 29.29 1.98 -11.10
CA ASP A 19 29.52 2.77 -12.32
C ASP A 19 29.23 4.26 -12.12
N GLY A 20 28.19 4.60 -11.36
CA GLY A 20 27.86 5.97 -10.94
C GLY A 20 27.41 6.90 -12.07
N ARG A 21 27.19 6.39 -13.29
CA ARG A 21 26.70 7.19 -14.43
C ARG A 21 25.19 7.32 -14.49
N PHE A 22 24.46 6.47 -13.76
CA PHE A 22 22.99 6.37 -13.83
C PHE A 22 22.39 6.30 -12.43
N ASP A 23 21.30 7.03 -12.24
CA ASP A 23 20.39 6.82 -11.13
C ASP A 23 19.37 5.77 -11.57
N VAL A 24 19.33 4.62 -10.89
CA VAL A 24 18.45 3.51 -11.22
C VAL A 24 17.33 3.42 -10.22
N ILE A 25 16.10 3.50 -10.70
CA ILE A 25 14.89 3.29 -9.91
C ILE A 25 14.29 1.96 -10.36
N ALA A 26 14.19 1.02 -9.43
CA ALA A 26 13.57 -0.28 -9.66
C ALA A 26 12.30 -0.40 -8.82
N THR A 27 11.22 -0.90 -9.41
CA THR A 27 9.94 -1.12 -8.74
C THR A 27 9.57 -2.59 -8.73
N GLY A 28 8.77 -3.00 -7.75
CA GLY A 28 8.27 -4.36 -7.64
C GLY A 28 7.36 -4.53 -6.43
N SER A 29 6.58 -5.61 -6.41
CA SER A 29 5.71 -5.91 -5.28
C SER A 29 6.53 -6.26 -4.03
N LEU A 30 6.07 -5.81 -2.86
CA LEU A 30 6.74 -6.08 -1.59
C LEU A 30 6.92 -7.59 -1.33
N LEU A 31 5.90 -8.38 -1.66
CA LEU A 31 5.93 -9.84 -1.52
C LEU A 31 7.01 -10.48 -2.41
N GLY A 32 7.12 -10.03 -3.66
CA GLY A 32 8.15 -10.53 -4.57
C GLY A 32 9.56 -10.05 -4.19
N VAL A 33 9.71 -8.79 -3.82
CA VAL A 33 11.01 -8.20 -3.48
C VAL A 33 11.60 -8.77 -2.19
N ARG A 34 10.76 -9.06 -1.18
CA ARG A 34 11.21 -9.67 0.10
C ARG A 34 11.36 -11.19 0.07
N GLY A 35 11.08 -11.84 -1.06
CA GLY A 35 11.31 -13.27 -1.22
C GLY A 35 10.25 -14.17 -0.59
N TYR A 36 9.02 -13.70 -0.45
CA TYR A 36 7.89 -14.54 -0.11
C TYR A 36 7.46 -15.36 -1.33
N GLY A 37 7.68 -16.65 -1.35
CA GLY A 37 7.28 -17.54 -2.44
C GLY A 37 8.35 -18.54 -2.85
N LYS A 38 8.19 -19.17 -4.02
CA LYS A 38 9.12 -20.19 -4.56
C LYS A 38 10.57 -19.71 -4.68
N SER A 39 10.77 -18.40 -4.85
CA SER A 39 12.10 -17.77 -4.87
C SER A 39 12.82 -17.79 -3.50
N ALA A 40 12.10 -17.87 -2.39
CA ALA A 40 12.71 -17.92 -1.06
C ALA A 40 13.43 -19.27 -0.81
N LYS A 41 13.01 -20.36 -1.46
CA LYS A 41 13.66 -21.68 -1.33
C LYS A 41 15.01 -21.78 -2.04
N THR A 42 15.29 -20.89 -3.00
CA THR A 42 16.55 -20.87 -3.76
C THR A 42 17.65 -20.03 -3.11
N ILE A 43 17.37 -19.35 -2.00
CA ILE A 43 18.40 -18.65 -1.20
C ILE A 43 19.39 -19.65 -0.55
N GLU A 44 18.99 -20.92 -0.40
CA GLU A 44 19.86 -21.99 0.12
C GLU A 44 21.03 -22.34 -0.83
N ASP A 45 20.93 -22.03 -2.12
CA ASP A 45 21.98 -22.33 -3.12
C ASP A 45 23.08 -21.25 -3.26
N GLY A 46 23.08 -20.22 -2.40
CA GLY A 46 24.24 -19.32 -2.23
C GLY A 46 24.53 -18.39 -3.42
N GLN A 47 23.64 -18.28 -4.42
CA GLN A 47 23.88 -17.49 -5.64
C GLN A 47 23.17 -16.13 -5.71
N ASP A 48 22.22 -15.85 -4.82
CA ASP A 48 21.50 -14.58 -4.81
C ASP A 48 22.07 -13.65 -3.73
N SER A 49 23.08 -12.85 -4.07
CA SER A 49 23.49 -11.79 -3.16
C SER A 49 22.55 -10.59 -3.31
N ILE A 50 21.70 -10.35 -2.30
CA ILE A 50 21.05 -9.06 -2.14
C ILE A 50 22.17 -8.00 -2.11
N PRO A 51 22.10 -6.92 -2.91
CA PRO A 51 23.13 -5.89 -2.95
C PRO A 51 23.12 -5.04 -1.67
N VAL A 52 23.52 -5.63 -0.55
CA VAL A 52 23.56 -4.97 0.75
C VAL A 52 24.44 -3.74 0.69
N GLY A 53 23.88 -2.56 1.02
CA GLY A 53 24.60 -1.28 1.02
C GLY A 53 24.67 -0.57 -0.34
N TYR A 54 24.07 -1.11 -1.39
CA TYR A 54 24.06 -0.53 -2.74
C TYR A 54 22.65 -0.10 -3.21
N GLU A 55 21.65 -0.24 -2.36
CA GLU A 55 20.26 0.14 -2.66
C GLU A 55 19.65 0.89 -1.47
N THR A 56 18.76 1.83 -1.76
CA THR A 56 17.85 2.44 -0.79
C THR A 56 16.46 1.95 -1.07
N VAL A 57 15.89 1.19 -0.16
CA VAL A 57 14.53 0.65 -0.29
C VAL A 57 13.53 1.70 0.19
N ILE A 58 12.63 2.10 -0.68
CA ILE A 58 11.51 3.00 -0.37
C ILE A 58 10.23 2.20 -0.48
N GLU A 59 9.47 2.14 0.61
CA GLU A 59 8.17 1.48 0.64
C GLU A 59 7.08 2.51 0.28
N MET A 60 6.37 2.25 -0.82
CA MET A 60 5.25 3.08 -1.24
C MET A 60 3.98 2.65 -0.52
N HIS A 61 3.36 3.58 0.20
CA HIS A 61 2.08 3.39 0.88
C HIS A 61 0.93 4.03 0.10
N PRO A 62 -0.33 3.63 0.35
CA PRO A 62 -1.49 4.41 -0.10
C PRO A 62 -1.39 5.85 0.40
N LEU A 63 -2.04 6.79 -0.31
CA LEU A 63 -2.09 8.18 0.10
C LEU A 63 -2.65 8.31 1.52
N ASP A 64 -1.99 9.10 2.34
CA ASP A 64 -2.52 9.49 3.64
C ASP A 64 -3.57 10.62 3.50
N PHE A 65 -4.10 11.10 4.63
CA PHE A 65 -5.13 12.13 4.58
C PHE A 65 -4.59 13.49 4.10
N GLU A 66 -3.35 13.82 4.42
CA GLU A 66 -2.71 15.06 3.97
C GLU A 66 -2.50 15.04 2.45
N GLU A 67 -2.02 13.94 1.90
CA GLU A 67 -1.88 13.74 0.45
C GLU A 67 -3.25 13.75 -0.26
N PHE A 68 -4.28 13.18 0.36
CA PHE A 68 -5.65 13.28 -0.13
C PHE A 68 -6.19 14.72 -0.12
N LEU A 69 -5.84 15.53 0.88
CA LEU A 69 -6.16 16.94 0.92
C LEU A 69 -5.51 17.69 -0.25
N TRP A 70 -4.23 17.46 -0.52
CA TRP A 70 -3.53 18.03 -1.67
C TRP A 70 -4.19 17.65 -3.00
N ALA A 71 -4.52 16.38 -3.17
CA ALA A 71 -5.23 15.89 -4.34
C ALA A 71 -6.62 16.56 -4.55
N ASN A 72 -7.26 17.01 -3.46
CA ASN A 72 -8.50 17.77 -3.50
C ASN A 72 -8.29 19.31 -3.60
N GLY A 73 -7.05 19.77 -3.79
CA GLY A 73 -6.71 21.18 -4.01
C GLY A 73 -6.57 22.01 -2.73
N ILE A 74 -6.47 21.37 -1.57
CA ILE A 74 -6.14 22.04 -0.31
C ILE A 74 -4.64 22.31 -0.30
N ASN A 75 -4.25 23.57 -0.12
CA ASN A 75 -2.85 23.96 -0.10
C ASN A 75 -2.23 23.84 1.31
N ASP A 76 -0.90 23.84 1.37
CA ASP A 76 -0.14 23.72 2.61
C ASP A 76 -0.49 24.79 3.64
N ASN A 77 -0.76 26.04 3.21
CA ASN A 77 -1.10 27.11 4.14
C ASN A 77 -2.34 26.80 5.00
N VAL A 78 -3.34 26.12 4.41
CA VAL A 78 -4.55 25.72 5.14
C VAL A 78 -4.22 24.56 6.10
N ILE A 79 -3.43 23.59 5.64
CA ILE A 79 -3.00 22.44 6.45
C ILE A 79 -2.16 22.91 7.64
N ASP A 80 -1.18 23.79 7.40
CA ASP A 80 -0.32 24.37 8.43
C ASP A 80 -1.11 25.21 9.43
N SER A 81 -2.13 25.94 8.95
CA SER A 81 -3.04 26.66 9.85
C SER A 81 -3.78 25.73 10.81
N VAL A 82 -4.24 24.56 10.33
CA VAL A 82 -4.90 23.55 11.19
C VAL A 82 -3.90 22.93 12.16
N LYS A 83 -2.68 22.57 11.69
CA LYS A 83 -1.58 22.08 12.54
C LYS A 83 -1.23 23.08 13.63
N SER A 84 -1.10 24.36 13.29
CA SER A 84 -0.83 25.44 14.24
C SER A 84 -1.94 25.62 15.27
N CYS A 85 -3.21 25.49 14.88
CA CYS A 85 -4.32 25.50 15.83
C CYS A 85 -4.21 24.34 16.84
N PHE A 86 -3.83 23.16 16.38
CA PHE A 86 -3.61 21.98 17.25
C PHE A 86 -2.44 22.21 18.22
N GLU A 87 -1.29 22.68 17.71
CA GLU A 87 -0.09 22.92 18.52
C GLU A 87 -0.29 24.00 19.59
N ASN A 88 -1.07 25.03 19.27
CA ASN A 88 -1.35 26.16 20.18
C ASN A 88 -2.65 25.98 20.99
N GLU A 89 -3.30 24.82 20.89
CA GLU A 89 -4.56 24.51 21.59
C GLU A 89 -5.66 25.55 21.31
N THR A 90 -5.70 26.06 20.06
CA THR A 90 -6.69 27.06 19.63
C THR A 90 -7.76 26.42 18.76
N ILE A 91 -8.92 27.10 18.69
CA ILE A 91 -10.05 26.59 17.90
C ILE A 91 -9.80 26.80 16.40
N VAL A 92 -9.94 25.74 15.61
CA VAL A 92 -9.93 25.84 14.15
C VAL A 92 -11.16 26.64 13.68
N PRO A 93 -11.00 27.64 12.80
CA PRO A 93 -12.14 28.40 12.27
C PRO A 93 -13.21 27.49 11.69
N ASN A 94 -14.48 27.75 12.01
CA ASN A 94 -15.61 26.86 11.65
C ASN A 94 -15.68 26.51 10.17
N GLY A 95 -15.36 27.45 9.27
CA GLY A 95 -15.35 27.19 7.82
C GLY A 95 -14.30 26.14 7.42
N ILE A 96 -13.09 26.30 7.95
CA ILE A 96 -11.98 25.36 7.69
C ILE A 96 -12.31 23.99 8.31
N HIS A 97 -12.76 23.98 9.57
CA HIS A 97 -13.14 22.76 10.26
C HIS A 97 -14.20 21.95 9.48
N LYS A 98 -15.26 22.62 8.99
CA LYS A 98 -16.30 21.97 8.20
C LYS A 98 -15.72 21.32 6.92
N VAL A 99 -14.90 22.05 6.17
CA VAL A 99 -14.27 21.52 4.94
C VAL A 99 -13.37 20.31 5.25
N MET A 100 -12.56 20.42 6.31
CA MET A 100 -11.69 19.29 6.71
C MET A 100 -12.49 18.07 7.13
N MET A 101 -13.58 18.23 7.87
CA MET A 101 -14.44 17.12 8.26
C MET A 101 -15.15 16.48 7.08
N ASP A 102 -15.64 17.29 6.12
CA ASP A 102 -16.26 16.78 4.90
C ASP A 102 -15.25 15.98 4.06
N LEU A 103 -14.01 16.45 3.95
CA LEU A 103 -12.93 15.75 3.24
C LEU A 103 -12.49 14.49 3.99
N LEU A 104 -12.44 14.52 5.31
CA LEU A 104 -12.12 13.34 6.12
C LEU A 104 -13.17 12.24 5.94
N HIS A 105 -14.46 12.58 5.96
CA HIS A 105 -15.52 11.61 5.67
C HIS A 105 -15.38 11.01 4.27
N ARG A 106 -15.04 11.82 3.27
CA ARG A 106 -14.78 11.33 1.91
C ARG A 106 -13.57 10.41 1.89
N TYR A 107 -12.47 10.79 2.55
CA TYR A 107 -11.27 9.96 2.63
C TYR A 107 -11.53 8.60 3.27
N ILE A 108 -12.33 8.55 4.33
CA ILE A 108 -12.73 7.27 4.97
C ILE A 108 -13.49 6.36 4.00
N ILE A 109 -14.27 6.93 3.07
CA ILE A 109 -15.04 6.17 2.06
C ILE A 109 -14.18 5.79 0.86
N VAL A 110 -13.39 6.73 0.34
CA VAL A 110 -12.58 6.57 -0.88
C VAL A 110 -11.30 5.78 -0.60
N GLY A 111 -10.69 6.01 0.57
CA GLY A 111 -9.37 5.48 0.92
C GLY A 111 -8.24 6.22 0.23
N GLY A 112 -7.02 5.65 0.32
CA GLY A 112 -5.79 6.26 -0.20
C GLY A 112 -5.21 5.59 -1.44
N LEU A 113 -5.88 4.60 -2.04
CA LEU A 113 -5.36 3.96 -3.26
C LEU A 113 -5.39 4.94 -4.43
N PRO A 114 -4.24 5.26 -5.08
CA PRO A 114 -4.14 6.34 -6.06
C PRO A 114 -5.17 6.26 -7.20
N ASP A 115 -5.39 5.08 -7.76
CA ASP A 115 -6.36 4.89 -8.86
C ASP A 115 -7.81 5.15 -8.40
N VAL A 116 -8.15 4.74 -7.18
CA VAL A 116 -9.46 5.01 -6.57
C VAL A 116 -9.64 6.51 -6.32
N VAL A 117 -8.60 7.17 -5.80
CA VAL A 117 -8.61 8.62 -5.55
C VAL A 117 -8.77 9.38 -6.88
N ASN A 118 -8.04 9.01 -7.92
CA ASN A 118 -8.18 9.61 -9.25
C ASN A 118 -9.60 9.42 -9.80
N THR A 119 -10.13 8.20 -9.75
CA THR A 119 -11.52 7.92 -10.19
C THR A 119 -12.52 8.82 -9.44
N PHE A 120 -12.35 9.00 -8.14
CA PHE A 120 -13.18 9.90 -7.36
C PHE A 120 -13.03 11.37 -7.77
N LEU A 121 -11.79 11.83 -7.97
CA LEU A 121 -11.52 13.22 -8.33
C LEU A 121 -12.10 13.58 -9.71
N GLU A 122 -11.99 12.68 -10.68
CA GLU A 122 -12.46 12.89 -12.04
C GLU A 122 -13.99 12.80 -12.15
N THR A 123 -14.59 11.81 -11.50
CA THR A 123 -16.01 11.52 -11.68
C THR A 123 -16.92 12.14 -10.64
N LYS A 124 -16.40 12.41 -9.43
CA LYS A 124 -17.17 12.78 -8.22
C LYS A 124 -18.32 11.82 -7.93
N ASN A 125 -18.20 10.58 -8.40
CA ASN A 125 -19.23 9.54 -8.31
C ASN A 125 -18.77 8.41 -7.39
N ILE A 126 -19.46 8.25 -6.26
CA ILE A 126 -19.13 7.23 -5.25
C ILE A 126 -19.34 5.80 -5.78
N GLU A 127 -20.32 5.59 -6.65
CA GLU A 127 -20.57 4.25 -7.22
C GLU A 127 -19.42 3.79 -8.11
N LEU A 128 -18.91 4.67 -8.98
CA LEU A 128 -17.73 4.39 -9.80
C LEU A 128 -16.48 4.19 -8.95
N THR A 129 -16.32 5.01 -7.91
CA THR A 129 -15.23 4.87 -6.92
C THR A 129 -15.28 3.50 -6.24
N TYR A 130 -16.46 3.08 -5.78
CA TYR A 130 -16.65 1.76 -5.17
C TYR A 130 -16.33 0.63 -6.14
N LYS A 131 -16.72 0.78 -7.42
CA LYS A 131 -16.36 -0.20 -8.46
C LYS A 131 -14.84 -0.31 -8.64
N ALA A 132 -14.12 0.82 -8.67
CA ALA A 132 -12.66 0.82 -8.74
C ALA A 132 -12.02 0.11 -7.53
N GLN A 133 -12.51 0.38 -6.30
CA GLN A 133 -12.05 -0.33 -5.10
C GLN A 133 -12.25 -1.85 -5.21
N ARG A 134 -13.42 -2.29 -5.66
CA ARG A 134 -13.72 -3.71 -5.82
C ARG A 134 -12.84 -4.40 -6.85
N ASN A 135 -12.55 -3.74 -7.95
CA ASN A 135 -11.65 -4.27 -8.97
C ASN A 135 -10.23 -4.45 -8.41
N LEU A 136 -9.70 -3.42 -7.72
CA LEU A 136 -8.37 -3.51 -7.10
C LEU A 136 -8.30 -4.60 -6.03
N ILE A 137 -9.34 -4.78 -5.21
CA ILE A 137 -9.37 -5.87 -4.22
C ILE A 137 -9.28 -7.23 -4.93
N ALA A 138 -10.02 -7.42 -6.03
CA ALA A 138 -9.97 -8.66 -6.80
C ALA A 138 -8.57 -8.90 -7.42
N GLU A 139 -7.94 -7.86 -7.95
CA GLU A 139 -6.57 -7.93 -8.48
C GLU A 139 -5.56 -8.29 -7.38
N TYR A 140 -5.67 -7.71 -6.18
CA TYR A 140 -4.84 -8.09 -5.04
C TYR A 140 -5.05 -9.54 -4.60
N GLU A 141 -6.29 -10.04 -4.61
CA GLU A 141 -6.58 -11.45 -4.31
C GLU A 141 -5.92 -12.40 -5.31
N GLU A 142 -5.89 -12.03 -6.58
CA GLU A 142 -5.20 -12.80 -7.61
C GLU A 142 -3.68 -12.74 -7.47
N ASP A 143 -3.12 -11.56 -7.22
CA ASP A 143 -1.66 -11.40 -7.06
C ASP A 143 -1.13 -12.13 -5.83
N MET A 144 -1.83 -12.06 -4.69
CA MET A 144 -1.41 -12.76 -3.47
C MET A 144 -1.29 -14.28 -3.64
N VAL A 145 -2.13 -14.88 -4.48
CA VAL A 145 -2.08 -16.34 -4.71
C VAL A 145 -1.14 -16.73 -5.85
N LYS A 146 -0.61 -15.77 -6.61
CA LYS A 146 0.30 -16.01 -7.75
C LYS A 146 1.55 -16.79 -7.32
N TYR A 147 2.09 -16.47 -6.14
CA TYR A 147 3.32 -17.06 -5.61
C TYR A 147 3.09 -18.23 -4.67
N ALA A 148 1.84 -18.59 -4.38
CA ALA A 148 1.49 -19.65 -3.45
C ALA A 148 1.36 -21.00 -4.14
N ASP A 149 1.64 -22.10 -3.40
CA ASP A 149 1.32 -23.45 -3.84
C ASP A 149 -0.21 -23.65 -3.88
N ASP A 150 -0.69 -24.51 -4.80
CA ASP A 150 -2.13 -24.71 -5.03
C ASP A 150 -2.91 -25.10 -3.77
N ALA A 151 -2.28 -25.83 -2.84
CA ALA A 151 -2.86 -26.22 -1.55
C ALA A 151 -3.07 -25.03 -0.59
N ASP A 152 -2.29 -23.96 -0.73
CA ASP A 152 -2.32 -22.80 0.16
C ASP A 152 -3.15 -21.63 -0.39
N LYS A 153 -3.39 -21.59 -1.69
CA LYS A 153 -4.21 -20.55 -2.33
C LYS A 153 -5.56 -20.30 -1.65
N PRO A 154 -6.39 -21.34 -1.36
CA PRO A 154 -7.66 -21.12 -0.67
C PRO A 154 -7.47 -20.53 0.73
N ARG A 155 -6.42 -20.95 1.45
CA ARG A 155 -6.14 -20.46 2.81
C ARG A 155 -5.75 -18.98 2.82
N ILE A 156 -4.94 -18.56 1.82
CA ILE A 156 -4.53 -17.16 1.67
C ILE A 156 -5.75 -16.29 1.40
N ARG A 157 -6.65 -16.72 0.52
CA ARG A 157 -7.91 -16.00 0.24
C ARG A 157 -8.78 -15.91 1.49
N GLU A 158 -9.03 -17.01 2.19
CA GLU A 158 -9.79 -17.02 3.45
C GLU A 158 -9.19 -16.04 4.48
N CYS A 159 -7.85 -15.99 4.61
CA CYS A 159 -7.18 -15.05 5.48
C CYS A 159 -7.44 -13.60 5.07
N PHE A 160 -7.29 -13.27 3.78
CA PHE A 160 -7.51 -11.94 3.26
C PHE A 160 -8.96 -11.48 3.44
N GLU A 161 -9.93 -12.29 3.04
CA GLU A 161 -11.36 -12.02 3.19
C GLU A 161 -11.79 -11.83 4.67
N SER A 162 -11.05 -12.44 5.61
CA SER A 162 -11.32 -12.30 7.04
C SER A 162 -10.88 -10.94 7.63
N ILE A 163 -10.01 -10.19 6.94
CA ILE A 163 -9.41 -8.95 7.47
C ILE A 163 -10.46 -7.94 7.94
N PRO A 164 -11.49 -7.57 7.15
CA PRO A 164 -12.48 -6.60 7.60
C PRO A 164 -13.22 -7.04 8.87
N THR A 165 -13.59 -8.32 8.94
CA THR A 165 -14.27 -8.90 10.11
C THR A 165 -13.37 -8.90 11.34
N GLN A 166 -12.07 -9.14 11.17
CA GLN A 166 -11.13 -9.13 12.29
C GLN A 166 -10.81 -7.71 12.78
N LEU A 167 -10.71 -6.74 11.87
CA LEU A 167 -10.51 -5.33 12.21
C LEU A 167 -11.72 -4.71 12.91
N ALA A 168 -12.94 -5.23 12.66
CA ALA A 168 -14.16 -4.78 13.34
C ALA A 168 -14.25 -5.22 14.81
N LYS A 169 -13.37 -6.11 15.29
CA LYS A 169 -13.34 -6.57 16.68
C LYS A 169 -12.58 -5.59 17.56
N ASN A 170 -12.88 -5.61 18.87
CA ASN A 170 -12.14 -4.83 19.87
C ASN A 170 -10.66 -5.23 19.92
N ASN A 171 -10.36 -6.54 19.80
CA ASN A 171 -9.00 -7.05 19.67
C ASN A 171 -8.64 -7.11 18.17
N LYS A 172 -7.85 -6.14 17.71
CA LYS A 172 -7.40 -6.02 16.32
C LYS A 172 -6.22 -6.93 15.95
N LYS A 173 -5.84 -7.88 16.82
CA LYS A 173 -4.81 -8.88 16.49
C LYS A 173 -5.40 -9.93 15.57
N PHE A 174 -4.68 -10.24 14.50
CA PHE A 174 -5.07 -11.30 13.57
C PHE A 174 -5.12 -12.66 14.28
N GLN A 175 -6.24 -13.38 14.17
CA GLN A 175 -6.47 -14.67 14.80
C GLN A 175 -6.77 -15.72 13.74
N TYR A 176 -5.81 -16.60 13.47
CA TYR A 176 -5.96 -17.70 12.50
C TYR A 176 -7.10 -18.66 12.86
N SER A 177 -7.32 -18.93 14.14
CA SER A 177 -8.40 -19.80 14.62
C SER A 177 -9.81 -19.31 14.30
N VAL A 178 -9.96 -18.03 13.92
CA VAL A 178 -11.24 -17.45 13.51
C VAL A 178 -11.49 -17.67 12.02
N VAL A 179 -10.43 -17.80 11.23
CA VAL A 179 -10.52 -18.06 9.78
C VAL A 179 -10.97 -19.50 9.53
N ARG A 180 -10.45 -20.44 10.31
CA ARG A 180 -10.81 -21.87 10.21
C ARG A 180 -10.99 -22.49 11.59
N LYS A 181 -12.15 -23.06 11.88
CA LYS A 181 -12.34 -23.91 13.06
C LYS A 181 -11.55 -25.20 12.86
N GLY A 182 -10.41 -25.37 13.57
CA GLY A 182 -9.66 -26.61 13.59
C GLY A 182 -8.39 -26.65 12.73
N GLY A 183 -7.75 -25.51 12.48
CA GLY A 183 -6.39 -25.42 11.95
C GLY A 183 -5.36 -25.34 13.05
#